data_5132f01d31b85bf547134629e781e24c
#
_entry.id   5132f01d31b85bf547134629e781e24c
#
_cell.length_a   1.000
_cell.length_b   1.000
_cell.length_c   1.000
_cell.angle_alpha   90.00
_cell.angle_beta   90.00
_cell.angle_gamma   90.00
#
_symmetry.space_group_name_H-M   'P 1'
#
loop_
_entity.id
_entity.type
_entity.pdbx_description
1 polymer ?
#
loop_
_entity_poly.entity_id
_entity_poly.type
_entity_poly.pdbx_seq_one_letter_code
_entity_poly.pdbx_strand_id
1 'polypeptide(L)'
;MKNLLLKPIKNSKKKFDITPQSAHWKYVGFKLFHLEKGDDIKDKTIFEESIIVFIEGYGEIEVSGKNMGELGSRTSVFEKKPPSGFYIPLQTSWSIKANTKLILAVCSAPGKEGFSPSIIKSDEIKLIERGKGSNKRFIFNIAMEDNPIANSLLVTEVFTPPGNWSSYPPHRHDENDFPNITYLEETY
;
A
#
# COMPACT_ATOMS: atom_id res chain seq x y z
N MET A 1 -22.91 1.85 -19.07
CA MET A 1 -21.90 0.85 -18.64
C MET A 1 -20.84 1.55 -17.82
N LYS A 2 -20.55 1.08 -16.61
CA LYS A 2 -19.44 1.63 -15.82
C LYS A 2 -18.12 1.27 -16.53
N ASN A 3 -17.25 2.25 -16.74
CA ASN A 3 -15.94 1.98 -17.31
C ASN A 3 -15.04 1.39 -16.20
N LEU A 4 -14.82 0.07 -16.25
CA LEU A 4 -14.00 -0.65 -15.28
C LEU A 4 -12.49 -0.50 -15.57
N LEU A 5 -12.13 0.00 -16.74
CA LEU A 5 -10.73 0.23 -17.11
C LEU A 5 -10.33 1.66 -16.76
N LEU A 6 -9.52 1.81 -15.73
CA LEU A 6 -8.90 3.08 -15.40
C LEU A 6 -7.56 3.21 -16.12
N LYS A 7 -7.32 4.37 -16.71
CA LYS A 7 -6.04 4.70 -17.37
C LYS A 7 -5.26 5.67 -16.48
N PRO A 8 -3.91 5.60 -16.47
CA PRO A 8 -3.10 6.56 -15.73
C PRO A 8 -3.38 8.01 -16.15
N ILE A 9 -3.41 8.92 -15.18
CA ILE A 9 -3.57 10.34 -15.43
C ILE A 9 -2.33 10.85 -16.18
N LYS A 10 -2.55 11.35 -17.39
CA LYS A 10 -1.46 11.88 -18.23
C LYS A 10 -0.90 13.18 -17.64
N ASN A 11 0.40 13.38 -17.79
CA ASN A 11 1.11 14.59 -17.36
C ASN A 11 0.90 14.96 -15.88
N SER A 12 0.69 13.98 -15.01
CA SER A 12 0.51 14.14 -13.57
C SER A 12 1.50 13.27 -12.80
N LYS A 13 2.00 13.77 -11.67
CA LYS A 13 2.75 12.98 -10.69
C LYS A 13 1.87 11.89 -10.11
N LYS A 14 0.60 12.17 -9.84
CA LYS A 14 -0.41 11.20 -9.39
C LYS A 14 -0.95 10.45 -10.62
N LYS A 15 -0.59 9.18 -10.75
CA LYS A 15 -1.00 8.32 -11.88
C LYS A 15 -2.37 7.71 -11.70
N PHE A 16 -2.71 7.36 -10.47
CA PHE A 16 -4.03 6.89 -10.09
C PHE A 16 -4.49 7.58 -8.82
N ASP A 17 -5.77 7.86 -8.74
CA ASP A 17 -6.46 8.41 -7.58
C ASP A 17 -7.83 7.74 -7.48
N ILE A 18 -7.87 6.63 -6.75
CA ILE A 18 -9.06 5.81 -6.56
C ILE A 18 -9.53 6.02 -5.13
N THR A 19 -10.74 6.55 -4.99
CA THR A 19 -11.39 6.72 -3.69
C THR A 19 -12.59 5.79 -3.60
N PRO A 20 -13.09 5.46 -2.40
CA PRO A 20 -14.32 4.72 -2.24
C PRO A 20 -15.47 5.30 -3.07
N GLN A 21 -15.60 6.63 -3.10
CA GLN A 21 -16.66 7.31 -3.86
C GLN A 21 -16.48 7.15 -5.37
N SER A 22 -15.25 7.31 -5.89
CA SER A 22 -14.99 7.21 -7.34
C SER A 22 -15.14 5.78 -7.87
N ALA A 23 -14.81 4.79 -7.05
CA ALA A 23 -14.92 3.36 -7.38
C ALA A 23 -16.29 2.77 -7.04
N HIS A 24 -17.14 3.48 -6.28
CA HIS A 24 -18.36 2.97 -5.65
C HIS A 24 -18.04 1.79 -4.68
N TRP A 25 -16.90 1.90 -4.03
CA TRP A 25 -16.46 1.03 -2.95
C TRP A 25 -16.91 1.61 -1.60
N LYS A 26 -16.68 0.84 -0.57
CA LYS A 26 -17.12 1.20 0.78
C LYS A 26 -15.95 1.65 1.66
N TYR A 27 -14.80 1.04 1.49
CA TYR A 27 -13.69 1.16 2.41
C TYR A 27 -12.37 1.59 1.75
N VAL A 28 -11.97 0.90 0.69
CA VAL A 28 -10.59 0.97 0.18
C VAL A 28 -10.37 2.16 -0.75
N GLY A 29 -9.26 2.86 -0.55
CA GLY A 29 -8.73 3.85 -1.48
C GLY A 29 -7.31 3.52 -1.90
N PHE A 30 -6.92 3.96 -3.10
CA PHE A 30 -5.59 3.72 -3.64
C PHE A 30 -5.11 4.91 -4.48
N LYS A 31 -3.88 5.38 -4.20
CA LYS A 31 -3.20 6.38 -5.03
C LYS A 31 -1.84 5.85 -5.46
N LEU A 32 -1.44 6.13 -6.71
CA LEU A 32 -0.11 5.81 -7.22
C LEU A 32 0.57 7.09 -7.69
N PHE A 33 1.79 7.32 -7.21
CA PHE A 33 2.60 8.46 -7.60
C PHE A 33 3.86 8.01 -8.31
N HIS A 34 4.22 8.72 -9.39
CA HIS A 34 5.54 8.67 -10.04
C HIS A 34 6.17 10.04 -9.91
N LEU A 35 7.28 10.10 -9.21
CA LEU A 35 8.01 11.32 -8.91
C LEU A 35 9.40 11.26 -9.55
N GLU A 36 9.84 12.38 -10.09
CA GLU A 36 11.23 12.57 -10.48
C GLU A 36 12.02 13.11 -9.28
N LYS A 37 13.36 12.97 -9.35
CA LYS A 37 14.23 13.51 -8.30
C LYS A 37 13.98 15.01 -8.07
N GLY A 38 13.74 15.37 -6.82
CA GLY A 38 13.46 16.76 -6.40
C GLY A 38 11.95 17.10 -6.37
N ASP A 39 11.11 16.23 -6.91
CA ASP A 39 9.66 16.40 -6.77
C ASP A 39 9.21 16.26 -5.32
N ASP A 40 8.16 17.02 -4.98
CA ASP A 40 7.48 16.89 -3.68
C ASP A 40 5.99 16.64 -3.87
N ILE A 41 5.41 15.93 -2.91
CA ILE A 41 3.97 15.74 -2.76
C ILE A 41 3.58 15.98 -1.30
N LYS A 42 2.33 16.44 -1.11
CA LYS A 42 1.73 16.65 0.22
C LYS A 42 0.31 16.15 0.20
N ASP A 43 -0.10 15.55 1.31
CA ASP A 43 -1.49 15.11 1.51
C ASP A 43 -1.82 15.11 3.01
N LYS A 44 -3.08 14.82 3.34
CA LYS A 44 -3.57 14.74 4.71
C LYS A 44 -4.66 13.69 4.80
N THR A 45 -4.56 12.80 5.77
CA THR A 45 -5.65 11.91 6.18
C THR A 45 -6.71 12.68 6.97
N ILE A 46 -7.97 12.33 6.81
CA ILE A 46 -9.08 12.95 7.56
C ILE A 46 -9.80 11.88 8.39
N PHE A 47 -10.54 11.00 7.75
CA PHE A 47 -11.28 9.88 8.38
C PHE A 47 -10.68 8.51 8.03
N GLU A 48 -9.70 8.51 7.15
CA GLU A 48 -8.95 7.34 6.72
C GLU A 48 -7.59 7.29 7.39
N GLU A 49 -7.09 6.08 7.60
CA GLU A 49 -5.68 5.78 7.79
C GLU A 49 -5.03 5.46 6.46
N SER A 50 -3.72 5.57 6.36
CA SER A 50 -3.00 5.25 5.12
C SER A 50 -1.70 4.51 5.40
N ILE A 51 -1.34 3.61 4.49
CA ILE A 51 0.00 3.04 4.40
C ILE A 51 0.62 3.51 3.09
N ILE A 52 1.74 4.22 3.21
CA ILE A 52 2.57 4.65 2.09
C ILE A 52 3.63 3.59 1.88
N VAL A 53 3.67 2.98 0.69
CA VAL A 53 4.66 1.97 0.31
C VAL A 53 5.63 2.58 -0.70
N PHE A 54 6.92 2.54 -0.38
CA PHE A 54 8.00 2.92 -1.28
C PHE A 54 8.29 1.75 -2.22
N ILE A 55 7.60 1.75 -3.38
CA ILE A 55 7.69 0.65 -4.34
C ILE A 55 9.07 0.60 -4.99
N GLU A 56 9.57 1.75 -5.45
CA GLU A 56 10.90 1.92 -6.05
C GLU A 56 11.43 3.30 -5.70
N GLY A 57 12.73 3.42 -5.42
CA GLY A 57 13.41 4.68 -5.15
C GLY A 57 13.43 5.07 -3.67
N TYR A 58 13.93 6.28 -3.42
CA TYR A 58 14.18 6.83 -2.09
C TYR A 58 13.62 8.24 -1.97
N GLY A 59 13.12 8.60 -0.80
CA GLY A 59 12.62 9.93 -0.51
C GLY A 59 12.54 10.21 1.00
N GLU A 60 12.62 11.49 1.34
CA GLU A 60 12.40 11.97 2.71
C GLU A 60 10.93 12.13 2.99
N ILE A 61 10.50 11.69 4.16
CA ILE A 61 9.13 11.84 4.63
C ILE A 61 9.07 12.78 5.83
N GLU A 62 8.13 13.71 5.79
CA GLU A 62 7.76 14.56 6.90
C GLU A 62 6.32 14.27 7.32
N VAL A 63 6.07 14.15 8.62
CA VAL A 63 4.74 13.87 9.17
C VAL A 63 4.46 14.87 10.27
N SER A 64 3.35 15.60 10.16
CA SER A 64 2.93 16.67 11.10
C SER A 64 4.05 17.69 11.41
N GLY A 65 4.82 18.07 10.36
CA GLY A 65 5.94 19.02 10.48
C GLY A 65 7.22 18.44 11.05
N LYS A 66 7.27 17.13 11.33
CA LYS A 66 8.48 16.45 11.82
C LYS A 66 9.10 15.62 10.72
N ASN A 67 10.38 15.84 10.41
CA ASN A 67 11.14 14.99 9.49
C ASN A 67 11.35 13.61 10.13
N MET A 68 10.93 12.56 9.43
CA MET A 68 11.02 11.15 9.84
C MET A 68 12.19 10.43 9.17
N GLY A 69 12.97 11.14 8.32
CA GLY A 69 14.14 10.62 7.62
C GLY A 69 13.87 10.11 6.21
N GLU A 70 14.90 9.54 5.61
CA GLU A 70 14.82 8.94 4.29
C GLU A 70 14.30 7.51 4.37
N LEU A 71 13.35 7.18 3.50
CA LEU A 71 12.82 5.84 3.30
C LEU A 71 13.05 5.39 1.86
N GLY A 72 13.05 4.08 1.67
CA GLY A 72 13.34 3.36 0.44
C GLY A 72 14.20 2.16 0.75
N SER A 73 14.12 1.12 -0.06
CA SER A 73 14.90 -0.11 0.17
C SER A 73 15.45 -0.71 -1.13
N ARG A 74 14.91 -0.30 -2.26
CA ARG A 74 15.24 -0.85 -3.58
C ARG A 74 14.99 0.17 -4.68
N THR A 75 15.65 0.00 -5.81
CA THR A 75 15.48 0.81 -7.01
C THR A 75 14.56 0.17 -8.04
N SER A 76 14.25 -1.12 -7.86
CA SER A 76 13.32 -1.87 -8.71
C SER A 76 12.64 -2.99 -7.92
N VAL A 77 11.35 -3.24 -8.20
CA VAL A 77 10.60 -4.37 -7.66
C VAL A 77 11.24 -5.73 -8.01
N PHE A 78 11.99 -5.79 -9.12
CA PHE A 78 12.66 -7.01 -9.55
C PHE A 78 13.88 -7.39 -8.70
N GLU A 79 14.35 -6.50 -7.81
CA GLU A 79 15.36 -6.87 -6.79
C GLU A 79 14.81 -7.88 -5.77
N LYS A 80 13.49 -8.03 -5.68
CA LYS A 80 12.80 -8.94 -4.74
C LYS A 80 13.18 -8.70 -3.28
N LYS A 81 13.57 -7.49 -2.95
CA LYS A 81 13.75 -7.03 -1.57
C LYS A 81 12.42 -6.50 -1.03
N PRO A 82 12.14 -6.65 0.27
CA PRO A 82 10.95 -6.04 0.86
C PRO A 82 10.94 -4.52 0.67
N PRO A 83 9.78 -3.91 0.40
CA PRO A 83 9.66 -2.46 0.38
C PRO A 83 9.78 -1.89 1.80
N SER A 84 10.14 -0.62 1.92
CA SER A 84 9.86 0.15 3.14
C SER A 84 8.51 0.85 3.01
N GLY A 85 7.95 1.25 4.13
CA GLY A 85 6.68 1.96 4.16
C GLY A 85 6.54 2.88 5.36
N PHE A 86 5.43 3.58 5.40
CA PHE A 86 5.09 4.45 6.52
C PHE A 86 3.59 4.40 6.79
N TYR A 87 3.22 4.22 8.04
CA TYR A 87 1.83 4.29 8.49
C TYR A 87 1.45 5.71 8.90
N ILE A 88 0.35 6.21 8.36
CA ILE A 88 -0.22 7.53 8.64
C ILE A 88 -1.60 7.33 9.28
N PRO A 89 -1.79 7.71 10.55
CA PRO A 89 -3.10 7.65 11.21
C PRO A 89 -4.04 8.76 10.74
N LEU A 90 -5.23 8.82 11.33
CA LEU A 90 -6.23 9.86 11.06
C LEU A 90 -5.67 11.27 11.30
N GLN A 91 -6.26 12.27 10.62
CA GLN A 91 -6.06 13.71 10.83
C GLN A 91 -4.59 14.16 10.77
N THR A 92 -3.77 13.42 10.02
CA THR A 92 -2.33 13.58 9.97
C THR A 92 -1.89 14.12 8.62
N SER A 93 -1.19 15.25 8.60
CA SER A 93 -0.55 15.79 7.42
C SER A 93 0.80 15.12 7.17
N TRP A 94 1.12 14.90 5.91
CA TRP A 94 2.40 14.33 5.51
C TRP A 94 2.89 14.92 4.19
N SER A 95 4.19 14.89 4.00
CA SER A 95 4.82 15.23 2.71
C SER A 95 5.98 14.30 2.42
N ILE A 96 6.26 14.09 1.14
CA ILE A 96 7.41 13.31 0.68
C ILE A 96 8.14 14.11 -0.38
N LYS A 97 9.47 14.20 -0.23
CA LYS A 97 10.39 14.75 -1.23
C LYS A 97 11.21 13.61 -1.83
N ALA A 98 11.16 13.46 -3.13
CA ALA A 98 11.88 12.42 -3.85
C ALA A 98 13.39 12.72 -3.95
N ASN A 99 14.23 11.83 -3.43
CA ASN A 99 15.70 11.94 -3.54
C ASN A 99 16.23 11.23 -4.78
N THR A 100 15.46 10.31 -5.33
CA THR A 100 15.69 9.62 -6.60
C THR A 100 14.41 9.66 -7.44
N LYS A 101 14.40 9.03 -8.61
CA LYS A 101 13.12 8.62 -9.22
C LYS A 101 12.41 7.72 -8.22
N LEU A 102 11.13 8.00 -7.94
CA LEU A 102 10.40 7.39 -6.83
C LEU A 102 8.98 6.99 -7.27
N ILE A 103 8.62 5.75 -6.98
CA ILE A 103 7.25 5.24 -7.15
C ILE A 103 6.68 4.94 -5.77
N LEU A 104 5.52 5.54 -5.47
CA LEU A 104 4.82 5.37 -4.21
C LEU A 104 3.40 4.87 -4.44
N ALA A 105 2.99 3.85 -3.68
CA ALA A 105 1.59 3.52 -3.48
C ALA A 105 1.12 4.08 -2.13
N VAL A 106 -0.07 4.67 -2.12
CA VAL A 106 -0.77 5.08 -0.90
C VAL A 106 -2.06 4.29 -0.83
N CYS A 107 -2.09 3.32 0.06
CA CYS A 107 -3.27 2.50 0.36
C CYS A 107 -4.01 3.15 1.53
N SER A 108 -5.32 3.26 1.45
CA SER A 108 -6.12 3.88 2.52
C SER A 108 -7.38 3.08 2.84
N ALA A 109 -7.82 3.15 4.08
CA ALA A 109 -9.07 2.59 4.58
C ALA A 109 -9.58 3.43 5.77
N PRO A 110 -10.84 3.28 6.20
CA PRO A 110 -11.33 3.95 7.40
C PRO A 110 -10.48 3.58 8.62
N GLY A 111 -10.01 4.58 9.34
CA GLY A 111 -9.18 4.40 10.53
C GLY A 111 -9.94 4.69 11.83
N LYS A 112 -9.27 4.46 12.95
CA LYS A 112 -9.71 4.85 14.31
C LYS A 112 -8.61 5.61 15.01
N GLU A 113 -8.99 6.37 16.04
CA GLU A 113 -8.06 7.03 16.94
C GLU A 113 -7.22 6.02 17.75
N GLY A 114 -6.10 6.48 18.28
CA GLY A 114 -5.24 5.68 19.16
C GLY A 114 -4.00 5.12 18.49
N PHE A 115 -3.85 5.27 17.17
CA PHE A 115 -2.66 4.85 16.43
C PHE A 115 -1.68 6.03 16.25
N SER A 116 -0.39 5.72 16.17
CA SER A 116 0.67 6.72 15.97
C SER A 116 1.40 6.51 14.63
N PRO A 117 1.87 7.60 14.00
CA PRO A 117 2.69 7.47 12.79
C PRO A 117 3.89 6.57 13.04
N SER A 118 4.17 5.63 12.13
CA SER A 118 5.25 4.68 12.32
C SER A 118 5.91 4.26 11.00
N ILE A 119 7.22 4.03 11.08
CA ILE A 119 8.02 3.47 9.96
C ILE A 119 7.78 1.97 9.87
N ILE A 120 7.60 1.49 8.65
CA ILE A 120 7.59 0.07 8.30
C ILE A 120 8.93 -0.24 7.65
N LYS A 121 9.81 -0.88 8.40
CA LYS A 121 11.18 -1.13 7.96
C LYS A 121 11.24 -2.37 7.08
N SER A 122 11.97 -2.28 5.97
CA SER A 122 12.11 -3.38 5.03
C SER A 122 12.80 -4.62 5.62
N ASP A 123 13.75 -4.44 6.53
CA ASP A 123 14.47 -5.53 7.20
C ASP A 123 13.62 -6.29 8.24
N GLU A 124 12.49 -5.72 8.65
CA GLU A 124 11.52 -6.38 9.54
C GLU A 124 10.47 -7.20 8.76
N ILE A 125 10.35 -6.99 7.43
CA ILE A 125 9.40 -7.69 6.58
C ILE A 125 10.00 -9.01 6.06
N LYS A 126 9.40 -10.13 6.42
CA LYS A 126 9.83 -11.46 6.00
C LYS A 126 9.19 -11.89 4.70
N LEU A 127 9.96 -12.58 3.85
CA LEU A 127 9.43 -13.28 2.69
C LEU A 127 8.73 -14.56 3.14
N ILE A 128 7.49 -14.73 2.73
CA ILE A 128 6.66 -15.90 3.00
C ILE A 128 6.34 -16.61 1.69
N GLU A 129 6.55 -17.92 1.63
CA GLU A 129 6.06 -18.75 0.54
C GLU A 129 4.68 -19.29 0.90
N ARG A 130 3.70 -19.11 0.00
CA ARG A 130 2.35 -19.65 0.15
C ARG A 130 1.94 -20.48 -1.05
N GLY A 131 1.15 -21.53 -0.78
CA GLY A 131 0.58 -22.43 -1.78
C GLY A 131 1.56 -23.50 -2.28
N LYS A 132 1.06 -24.38 -3.14
CA LYS A 132 1.82 -25.47 -3.78
C LYS A 132 1.48 -25.55 -5.26
N GLY A 133 2.38 -26.07 -6.09
CA GLY A 133 2.18 -26.18 -7.53
C GLY A 133 1.86 -24.82 -8.16
N SER A 134 0.80 -24.74 -8.97
CA SER A 134 0.36 -23.50 -9.62
C SER A 134 -0.18 -22.43 -8.66
N ASN A 135 -0.36 -22.74 -7.38
CA ASN A 135 -0.74 -21.77 -6.36
C ASN A 135 0.46 -21.20 -5.58
N LYS A 136 1.67 -21.61 -5.91
CA LYS A 136 2.88 -21.12 -5.25
C LYS A 136 3.11 -19.66 -5.59
N ARG A 137 3.31 -18.83 -4.55
CA ARG A 137 3.65 -17.41 -4.64
C ARG A 137 4.47 -16.96 -3.45
N PHE A 138 5.13 -15.83 -3.59
CA PHE A 138 5.98 -15.23 -2.57
C PHE A 138 5.37 -13.91 -2.11
N ILE A 139 5.29 -13.70 -0.81
CA ILE A 139 4.54 -12.59 -0.22
C ILE A 139 5.42 -11.85 0.78
N PHE A 140 5.44 -10.53 0.69
CA PHE A 140 5.88 -9.63 1.74
C PHE A 140 4.66 -9.08 2.49
N ASN A 141 4.48 -9.47 3.74
CA ASN A 141 3.45 -8.90 4.61
C ASN A 141 3.92 -7.53 5.12
N ILE A 142 3.43 -6.45 4.51
CA ILE A 142 3.78 -5.08 4.87
C ILE A 142 3.02 -4.65 6.12
N ALA A 143 1.71 -4.92 6.15
CA ALA A 143 0.85 -4.74 7.32
C ALA A 143 -0.22 -5.82 7.31
N MET A 144 -0.21 -6.69 8.30
CA MET A 144 -1.14 -7.81 8.43
C MET A 144 -1.56 -7.99 9.88
N GLU A 145 -2.47 -8.91 10.13
CA GLU A 145 -3.06 -9.18 11.46
C GLU A 145 -2.02 -9.57 12.52
N ASP A 146 -0.95 -10.24 12.10
CA ASP A 146 0.16 -10.66 12.98
C ASP A 146 1.13 -9.51 13.32
N ASN A 147 1.01 -8.38 12.63
CA ASN A 147 1.75 -7.15 12.90
C ASN A 147 0.80 -5.94 12.80
N PRO A 148 -0.03 -5.68 13.82
CA PRO A 148 -1.11 -4.69 13.77
C PRO A 148 -0.58 -3.26 13.84
N ILE A 149 0.02 -2.79 12.74
CA ILE A 149 0.48 -1.41 12.56
C ILE A 149 -0.71 -0.49 12.30
N ALA A 150 -1.71 -0.98 11.57
CA ALA A 150 -2.90 -0.27 11.14
C ALA A 150 -4.16 -0.79 11.85
N ASN A 151 -5.23 0.00 11.84
CA ASN A 151 -6.51 -0.38 12.45
C ASN A 151 -7.31 -1.35 11.58
N SER A 152 -7.47 -1.04 10.29
CA SER A 152 -8.33 -1.82 9.37
C SER A 152 -7.65 -2.16 8.04
N LEU A 153 -6.52 -1.53 7.74
CA LEU A 153 -5.84 -1.68 6.47
C LEU A 153 -4.85 -2.85 6.51
N LEU A 154 -5.00 -3.78 5.57
CA LEU A 154 -4.05 -4.87 5.34
C LEU A 154 -3.34 -4.62 4.00
N VAL A 155 -2.02 -4.72 3.98
CA VAL A 155 -1.21 -4.48 2.79
C VAL A 155 -0.15 -5.56 2.62
N THR A 156 -0.12 -6.15 1.43
CA THR A 156 0.89 -7.13 1.04
C THR A 156 1.46 -6.82 -0.34
N GLU A 157 2.69 -7.22 -0.59
CA GLU A 157 3.24 -7.31 -1.93
C GLU A 157 3.42 -8.77 -2.32
N VAL A 158 2.95 -9.14 -3.51
CA VAL A 158 2.94 -10.53 -3.96
C VAL A 158 3.74 -10.71 -5.25
N PHE A 159 4.67 -11.65 -5.25
CA PHE A 159 5.37 -12.11 -6.45
C PHE A 159 4.79 -13.44 -6.90
N THR A 160 4.12 -13.42 -8.04
CA THR A 160 3.51 -14.59 -8.64
C THR A 160 4.35 -15.06 -9.82
N PRO A 161 4.94 -16.29 -9.78
CA PRO A 161 5.65 -16.83 -10.91
C PRO A 161 4.75 -16.98 -12.15
N PRO A 162 5.30 -16.92 -13.38
CA PRO A 162 4.52 -17.16 -14.59
C PRO A 162 3.76 -18.48 -14.53
N GLY A 163 2.47 -18.45 -14.93
CA GLY A 163 1.59 -19.62 -14.91
C GLY A 163 0.97 -19.96 -13.57
N ASN A 164 1.27 -19.18 -12.52
CA ASN A 164 0.70 -19.39 -11.19
C ASN A 164 -0.44 -18.42 -10.89
N TRP A 165 -1.26 -18.78 -9.93
CA TRP A 165 -2.34 -17.94 -9.38
C TRP A 165 -1.80 -16.99 -8.30
N SER A 166 -2.15 -15.72 -8.39
CA SER A 166 -1.79 -14.72 -7.35
C SER A 166 -2.59 -14.90 -6.07
N SER A 167 -3.81 -15.43 -6.18
CA SER A 167 -4.72 -15.70 -5.07
C SER A 167 -5.55 -16.95 -5.36
N TYR A 168 -5.91 -17.71 -4.31
CA TYR A 168 -6.75 -18.90 -4.41
C TYR A 168 -7.30 -19.30 -3.03
N PRO A 169 -8.59 -19.71 -2.89
CA PRO A 169 -9.61 -19.68 -3.94
C PRO A 169 -10.04 -18.23 -4.27
N PRO A 170 -10.53 -17.97 -5.48
CA PRO A 170 -11.07 -16.66 -5.83
C PRO A 170 -12.32 -16.37 -4.98
N HIS A 171 -12.61 -15.09 -4.78
CA HIS A 171 -13.80 -14.62 -4.05
C HIS A 171 -13.93 -15.11 -2.59
N ARG A 172 -12.83 -15.56 -1.98
CA ARG A 172 -12.87 -16.08 -0.61
C ARG A 172 -13.40 -15.06 0.40
N HIS A 173 -13.05 -13.79 0.20
CA HIS A 173 -13.38 -12.70 1.12
C HIS A 173 -14.66 -11.93 0.72
N ASP A 174 -15.45 -12.44 -0.23
CA ASP A 174 -16.79 -11.90 -0.55
C ASP A 174 -17.83 -12.32 0.48
N GLU A 175 -17.53 -13.31 1.30
CA GLU A 175 -18.41 -13.87 2.33
C GLU A 175 -17.90 -13.54 3.74
N ASN A 176 -18.82 -13.49 4.69
CA ASN A 176 -18.49 -13.33 6.10
C ASN A 176 -18.99 -14.53 6.90
N ASP A 177 -18.06 -15.39 7.28
CA ASP A 177 -18.27 -16.55 8.13
C ASP A 177 -17.23 -16.57 9.25
N PHE A 178 -17.21 -15.49 10.05
CA PHE A 178 -16.25 -15.37 11.15
C PHE A 178 -16.42 -16.48 12.20
N PRO A 179 -15.33 -17.12 12.69
CA PRO A 179 -13.93 -16.79 12.46
C PRO A 179 -13.27 -17.47 11.24
N ASN A 180 -14.00 -18.27 10.44
CA ASN A 180 -13.44 -19.06 9.34
C ASN A 180 -13.10 -18.19 8.12
N ILE A 181 -13.96 -17.22 7.81
CA ILE A 181 -13.83 -16.30 6.68
C ILE A 181 -14.22 -14.90 7.16
N THR A 182 -13.40 -13.91 6.86
CA THR A 182 -13.71 -12.50 7.09
C THR A 182 -13.98 -11.82 5.75
N TYR A 183 -15.07 -11.08 5.65
CA TYR A 183 -15.34 -10.21 4.51
C TYR A 183 -14.27 -9.13 4.43
N LEU A 184 -13.66 -8.98 3.26
CA LEU A 184 -12.69 -7.92 2.96
C LEU A 184 -13.05 -7.27 1.63
N GLU A 185 -12.92 -5.95 1.55
CA GLU A 185 -12.90 -5.26 0.27
C GLU A 185 -11.44 -5.23 -0.21
N GLU A 186 -11.17 -5.86 -1.34
CA GLU A 186 -9.81 -6.08 -1.82
C GLU A 186 -9.56 -5.32 -3.13
N THR A 187 -8.32 -4.86 -3.33
CA THR A 187 -7.83 -4.31 -4.59
C THR A 187 -6.44 -4.88 -4.90
N TYR A 188 -6.23 -5.16 -6.21
CA TYR A 188 -4.98 -5.70 -6.75
C TYR A 188 -4.43 -4.76 -7.80
#